data_033ae29548ae19a85694dceb941fd9bf
#
_entry.id   033ae29548ae19a85694dceb941fd9bf
#
_cell.length_a   1.000
_cell.length_b   1.000
_cell.length_c   1.000
_cell.angle_alpha   90.00
_cell.angle_beta   90.00
_cell.angle_gamma   90.00
#
_symmetry.space_group_name_H-M   'P 1'
#
loop_
_entity.id
_entity.type
_entity.pdbx_description
1 polymer ?
#
loop_
_entity_poly.entity_id
_entity_poly.type
_entity_poly.pdbx_seq_one_letter_code
_entity_poly.pdbx_strand_id
1 'polypeptide(L)'
;MDDTNKTCREFVAALASSAPTPGGGGAAALCGAVGAALCGMVASLTTGKKKYADVESEIQQLLKSTNTLHDKLLDQVRADAEGFQPLSRAYAIPREDPTRAAVLQSAAETACTAPLEIMALCAAALSAAGRLAEIGSRLAMSDAGCAAAILRGALEAAALNVLVNTKTMTDRSAADRLNARCFALLDQGRTDGERIFCAVRDQLV
;
A
#
# COMPACT_ATOMS: atom_id res chain seq x y z
N MET A 1 -5.89 17.97 7.97
CA MET A 1 -6.33 18.29 6.58
C MET A 1 -6.10 17.03 5.78
N ASP A 2 -7.03 16.63 4.95
CA ASP A 2 -6.90 15.39 4.17
C ASP A 2 -6.03 15.67 2.93
N ASP A 3 -4.84 15.06 2.88
CA ASP A 3 -3.88 15.26 1.81
C ASP A 3 -4.34 14.68 0.46
N THR A 4 -5.35 13.80 0.45
CA THR A 4 -5.92 13.23 -0.78
C THR A 4 -6.79 14.24 -1.54
N ASN A 5 -7.21 15.34 -0.91
CA ASN A 5 -7.94 16.43 -1.56
C ASN A 5 -7.01 17.45 -2.26
N LYS A 6 -5.70 17.29 -2.14
CA LYS A 6 -4.72 18.12 -2.85
C LYS A 6 -4.59 17.67 -4.31
N THR A 7 -4.20 18.62 -5.17
CA THR A 7 -3.75 18.25 -6.51
C THR A 7 -2.47 17.37 -6.40
N CYS A 8 -2.19 16.58 -7.43
CA CYS A 8 -0.94 15.79 -7.48
C CYS A 8 0.30 16.67 -7.27
N ARG A 9 0.30 17.90 -7.81
CA ARG A 9 1.42 18.86 -7.65
C ARG A 9 1.58 19.32 -6.20
N GLU A 10 0.48 19.61 -5.53
CA GLU A 10 0.49 20.05 -4.13
C GLU A 10 0.90 18.91 -3.19
N PHE A 11 0.43 17.67 -3.45
CA PHE A 11 0.85 16.51 -2.68
C PHE A 11 2.36 16.27 -2.81
N VAL A 12 2.89 16.25 -4.04
CA VAL A 12 4.32 16.05 -4.28
C VAL A 12 5.15 17.18 -3.68
N ALA A 13 4.69 18.42 -3.75
CA ALA A 13 5.36 19.55 -3.12
C ALA A 13 5.38 19.45 -1.58
N ALA A 14 4.26 19.01 -0.97
CA ALA A 14 4.19 18.78 0.46
C ALA A 14 5.15 17.65 0.89
N LEU A 15 5.17 16.53 0.15
CA LEU A 15 6.06 15.40 0.39
C LEU A 15 7.56 15.79 0.28
N ALA A 16 7.89 16.70 -0.63
CA ALA A 16 9.27 17.21 -0.84
C ALA A 16 9.69 18.25 0.22
N SER A 17 8.81 18.66 1.12
CA SER A 17 9.10 19.67 2.14
C SER A 17 9.74 19.06 3.39
N SER A 18 10.07 19.89 4.36
CA SER A 18 10.53 19.47 5.69
C SER A 18 9.39 19.14 6.66
N ALA A 19 8.14 19.15 6.21
CA ALA A 19 6.99 18.77 7.03
C ALA A 19 7.07 17.29 7.43
N PRO A 20 6.65 16.94 8.67
CA PRO A 20 6.71 15.57 9.14
C PRO A 20 5.73 14.64 8.41
N THR A 21 4.69 15.18 7.79
CA THR A 21 3.67 14.48 6.98
C THR A 21 3.24 15.34 5.80
N PRO A 22 2.88 14.75 4.63
CA PRO A 22 2.96 13.32 4.33
C PRO A 22 4.41 12.83 4.28
N GLY A 23 4.64 11.57 4.68
CA GLY A 23 5.92 10.89 4.62
C GLY A 23 5.90 9.66 3.71
N GLY A 24 6.85 8.74 3.95
CA GLY A 24 7.00 7.52 3.17
C GLY A 24 5.76 6.61 3.20
N GLY A 25 5.03 6.56 4.33
CA GLY A 25 3.81 5.77 4.47
C GLY A 25 2.67 6.37 3.65
N GLY A 26 2.44 7.69 3.74
CA GLY A 26 1.45 8.37 2.91
C GLY A 26 1.74 8.26 1.41
N ALA A 27 3.04 8.33 1.02
CA ALA A 27 3.46 8.11 -0.36
C ALA A 27 3.19 6.66 -0.82
N ALA A 28 3.50 5.68 0.03
CA ALA A 28 3.22 4.27 -0.25
C ALA A 28 1.72 4.01 -0.44
N ALA A 29 0.87 4.60 0.44
CA ALA A 29 -0.58 4.49 0.34
C ALA A 29 -1.12 5.05 -0.98
N LEU A 30 -0.67 6.25 -1.38
CA LEU A 30 -1.07 6.87 -2.65
C LEU A 30 -0.62 6.04 -3.84
N CYS A 31 0.62 5.57 -3.86
CA CYS A 31 1.12 4.69 -4.93
C CYS A 31 0.32 3.38 -4.99
N GLY A 32 0.00 2.78 -3.85
CA GLY A 32 -0.86 1.60 -3.77
C GLY A 32 -2.25 1.85 -4.35
N ALA A 33 -2.86 3.01 -4.05
CA ALA A 33 -4.16 3.41 -4.61
C ALA A 33 -4.10 3.53 -6.14
N VAL A 34 -3.03 4.13 -6.69
CA VAL A 34 -2.81 4.22 -8.14
C VAL A 34 -2.71 2.84 -8.77
N GLY A 35 -1.95 1.90 -8.13
CA GLY A 35 -1.85 0.52 -8.60
C GLY A 35 -3.19 -0.21 -8.59
N ALA A 36 -3.97 -0.07 -7.51
CA ALA A 36 -5.31 -0.66 -7.43
C ALA A 36 -6.28 -0.05 -8.45
N ALA A 37 -6.19 1.26 -8.71
CA ALA A 37 -7.00 1.93 -9.74
C ALA A 37 -6.69 1.41 -11.15
N LEU A 38 -5.42 1.11 -11.47
CA LEU A 38 -5.05 0.46 -12.73
C LEU A 38 -5.71 -0.92 -12.87
N CYS A 39 -5.77 -1.71 -11.79
CA CYS A 39 -6.53 -2.96 -11.79
C CYS A 39 -8.02 -2.72 -12.12
N GLY A 40 -8.63 -1.70 -11.51
CA GLY A 40 -10.00 -1.27 -11.79
C GLY A 40 -10.21 -0.88 -13.28
N MET A 41 -9.23 -0.19 -13.87
CA MET A 41 -9.24 0.17 -15.28
C MET A 41 -9.23 -1.07 -16.18
N VAL A 42 -8.35 -2.05 -15.89
CA VAL A 42 -8.31 -3.31 -16.66
C VAL A 42 -9.65 -4.04 -16.59
N ALA A 43 -10.24 -4.14 -15.40
CA ALA A 43 -11.55 -4.75 -15.20
C ALA A 43 -12.64 -4.00 -15.97
N SER A 44 -12.69 -2.66 -15.88
CA SER A 44 -13.65 -1.81 -16.61
C SER A 44 -13.54 -1.96 -18.11
N LEU A 45 -12.31 -2.05 -18.64
CA LEU A 45 -12.06 -2.26 -20.08
C LEU A 45 -12.39 -3.68 -20.54
N THR A 46 -12.68 -4.60 -19.63
CA THR A 46 -13.05 -6.00 -19.94
C THR A 46 -14.56 -6.19 -19.88
N THR A 47 -15.24 -5.58 -18.91
CA THR A 47 -16.69 -5.70 -18.65
C THR A 47 -17.54 -5.40 -19.88
N GLY A 48 -18.59 -6.18 -20.08
CA GLY A 48 -19.61 -6.00 -21.13
C GLY A 48 -19.16 -6.40 -22.55
N LYS A 49 -17.96 -6.91 -22.72
CA LYS A 49 -17.48 -7.36 -24.05
C LYS A 49 -17.82 -8.82 -24.30
N LYS A 50 -18.48 -9.10 -25.41
CA LYS A 50 -18.87 -10.47 -25.85
C LYS A 50 -17.71 -11.48 -25.74
N LYS A 51 -16.50 -11.06 -26.10
CA LYS A 51 -15.29 -11.91 -26.05
C LYS A 51 -14.98 -12.43 -24.64
N TYR A 52 -15.42 -11.75 -23.58
CA TYR A 52 -15.13 -12.07 -22.19
C TYR A 52 -16.39 -12.48 -21.40
N ALA A 53 -17.47 -12.85 -22.11
CA ALA A 53 -18.75 -13.23 -21.50
C ALA A 53 -18.64 -14.35 -20.47
N ASP A 54 -17.76 -15.33 -20.72
CA ASP A 54 -17.56 -16.48 -19.82
C ASP A 54 -16.92 -16.10 -18.47
N VAL A 55 -16.25 -14.96 -18.40
CA VAL A 55 -15.59 -14.44 -17.18
C VAL A 55 -16.24 -13.17 -16.66
N GLU A 56 -17.34 -12.70 -17.25
CA GLU A 56 -17.99 -11.43 -16.94
C GLU A 56 -18.32 -11.29 -15.46
N SER A 57 -18.89 -12.32 -14.83
CA SER A 57 -19.25 -12.27 -13.40
C SER A 57 -18.03 -12.08 -12.50
N GLU A 58 -16.92 -12.75 -12.83
CA GLU A 58 -15.68 -12.63 -12.08
C GLU A 58 -15.04 -11.25 -12.27
N ILE A 59 -15.05 -10.74 -13.51
CA ILE A 59 -14.55 -9.39 -13.82
C ILE A 59 -15.33 -8.31 -13.06
N GLN A 60 -16.64 -8.42 -12.94
CA GLN A 60 -17.46 -7.49 -12.17
C GLN A 60 -17.12 -7.53 -10.65
N GLN A 61 -16.84 -8.71 -10.12
CA GLN A 61 -16.40 -8.87 -8.73
C GLN A 61 -15.01 -8.24 -8.52
N LEU A 62 -14.08 -8.46 -9.44
CA LEU A 62 -12.75 -7.85 -9.41
C LEU A 62 -12.85 -6.31 -9.51
N LEU A 63 -13.70 -5.78 -10.38
CA LEU A 63 -13.94 -4.34 -10.49
C LEU A 63 -14.45 -3.74 -9.17
N LYS A 64 -15.44 -4.38 -8.54
CA LYS A 64 -15.95 -3.93 -7.24
C LYS A 64 -14.88 -3.99 -6.15
N SER A 65 -14.10 -5.07 -6.13
CA SER A 65 -13.02 -5.26 -5.15
C SER A 65 -11.93 -4.22 -5.32
N THR A 66 -11.44 -4.01 -6.54
CA THR A 66 -10.37 -3.03 -6.82
C THR A 66 -10.79 -1.60 -6.53
N ASN A 67 -12.05 -1.23 -6.78
CA ASN A 67 -12.59 0.06 -6.38
C ASN A 67 -12.58 0.24 -4.85
N THR A 68 -12.98 -0.79 -4.12
CA THR A 68 -12.90 -0.77 -2.64
C THR A 68 -11.46 -0.69 -2.14
N LEU A 69 -10.52 -1.36 -2.80
CA LEU A 69 -9.11 -1.37 -2.41
C LEU A 69 -8.46 0.00 -2.63
N HIS A 70 -8.71 0.65 -3.77
CA HIS A 70 -8.15 1.97 -4.00
C HIS A 70 -8.71 3.03 -3.04
N ASP A 71 -10.00 3.00 -2.72
CA ASP A 71 -10.59 3.89 -1.73
C ASP A 71 -9.96 3.70 -0.35
N LYS A 72 -9.83 2.44 0.10
CA LYS A 72 -9.17 2.12 1.37
C LYS A 72 -7.71 2.57 1.40
N LEU A 73 -6.97 2.42 0.29
CA LEU A 73 -5.59 2.87 0.20
C LEU A 73 -5.48 4.40 0.25
N LEU A 74 -6.42 5.13 -0.34
CA LEU A 74 -6.50 6.60 -0.18
C LEU A 74 -6.76 6.99 1.28
N ASP A 75 -7.65 6.29 1.98
CA ASP A 75 -7.89 6.51 3.41
C ASP A 75 -6.62 6.30 4.25
N GLN A 76 -5.72 5.39 3.84
CA GLN A 76 -4.47 5.15 4.55
C GLN A 76 -3.48 6.33 4.46
N VAL A 77 -3.60 7.23 3.48
CA VAL A 77 -2.77 8.45 3.42
C VAL A 77 -2.99 9.29 4.68
N ARG A 78 -4.26 9.46 5.08
CA ARG A 78 -4.62 10.17 6.30
C ARG A 78 -4.29 9.36 7.56
N ALA A 79 -4.61 8.07 7.55
CA ALA A 79 -4.37 7.18 8.69
C ALA A 79 -2.88 7.09 9.06
N ASP A 80 -1.98 7.08 8.07
CA ASP A 80 -0.53 7.12 8.29
C ASP A 80 -0.10 8.43 8.97
N ALA A 81 -0.56 9.57 8.48
CA ALA A 81 -0.25 10.86 9.06
C ALA A 81 -0.77 10.99 10.50
N GLU A 82 -2.01 10.54 10.77
CA GLU A 82 -2.61 10.55 12.10
C GLU A 82 -1.90 9.58 13.06
N GLY A 83 -1.55 8.37 12.58
CA GLY A 83 -0.84 7.35 13.34
C GLY A 83 0.59 7.75 13.72
N PHE A 84 1.24 8.58 12.90
CA PHE A 84 2.57 9.10 13.17
C PHE A 84 2.60 10.24 14.20
N GLN A 85 1.51 11.02 14.35
CA GLN A 85 1.49 12.17 15.25
C GLN A 85 1.86 11.85 16.70
N PRO A 86 1.34 10.77 17.36
CA PRO A 86 1.74 10.40 18.71
C PRO A 86 3.25 10.13 18.81
N LEU A 87 3.83 9.45 17.81
CA LEU A 87 5.25 9.13 17.78
C LEU A 87 6.12 10.39 17.63
N SER A 88 5.71 11.30 16.75
CA SER A 88 6.38 12.59 16.58
C SER A 88 6.42 13.41 17.88
N ARG A 89 5.31 13.42 18.63
CA ARG A 89 5.26 14.10 19.95
C ARG A 89 6.12 13.37 21.00
N ALA A 90 6.13 12.04 20.98
CA ALA A 90 6.89 11.24 21.91
C ALA A 90 8.41 11.45 21.79
N TYR A 91 8.90 11.76 20.59
CA TYR A 91 10.31 12.10 20.38
C TYR A 91 10.74 13.40 21.08
N ALA A 92 9.81 14.34 21.31
CA ALA A 92 10.08 15.59 22.03
C ALA A 92 10.14 15.44 23.55
N ILE A 93 9.75 14.30 24.13
CA ILE A 93 9.85 14.03 25.57
C ILE A 93 11.32 13.94 25.95
N PRO A 94 11.78 14.62 27.02
CA PRO A 94 13.16 14.55 27.51
C PRO A 94 13.60 13.11 27.77
N ARG A 95 14.90 12.84 27.57
CA ARG A 95 15.44 11.46 27.72
C ARG A 95 15.37 10.95 29.16
N GLU A 96 15.39 11.87 30.10
CA GLU A 96 15.39 11.64 31.56
C GLU A 96 13.96 11.41 32.09
N ASP A 97 12.93 11.68 31.31
CA ASP A 97 11.54 11.48 31.71
C ASP A 97 11.23 9.97 31.85
N PRO A 98 10.81 9.50 33.01
CA PRO A 98 10.56 8.09 33.28
C PRO A 98 9.41 7.52 32.46
N THR A 99 8.50 8.37 31.94
CA THR A 99 7.35 7.94 31.11
C THR A 99 7.72 7.77 29.64
N ARG A 100 8.85 8.34 29.20
CA ARG A 100 9.24 8.40 27.79
C ARG A 100 9.27 7.03 27.10
N ALA A 101 9.83 6.03 27.77
CA ALA A 101 9.97 4.68 27.19
C ALA A 101 8.60 4.05 26.91
N ALA A 102 7.66 4.15 27.83
CA ALA A 102 6.32 3.60 27.68
C ALA A 102 5.51 4.37 26.61
N VAL A 103 5.64 5.71 26.57
CA VAL A 103 4.96 6.54 25.57
C VAL A 103 5.50 6.25 24.16
N LEU A 104 6.82 6.14 23.98
CA LEU A 104 7.44 5.77 22.72
C LEU A 104 7.01 4.38 22.26
N GLN A 105 6.95 3.41 23.17
CA GLN A 105 6.50 2.05 22.86
C GLN A 105 5.08 2.06 22.27
N SER A 106 4.12 2.63 23.00
CA SER A 106 2.72 2.71 22.56
C SER A 106 2.54 3.49 21.24
N ALA A 107 3.26 4.60 21.11
CA ALA A 107 3.21 5.42 19.92
C ALA A 107 3.81 4.71 18.69
N ALA A 108 4.91 3.96 18.86
CA ALA A 108 5.53 3.18 17.79
C ALA A 108 4.62 2.02 17.33
N GLU A 109 3.95 1.34 18.27
CA GLU A 109 2.95 0.31 17.93
C GLU A 109 1.81 0.91 17.10
N THR A 110 1.27 2.06 17.51
CA THR A 110 0.22 2.78 16.79
C THR A 110 0.69 3.16 15.39
N ALA A 111 1.92 3.67 15.26
CA ALA A 111 2.50 4.08 13.98
C ALA A 111 2.77 2.91 13.01
N CYS A 112 2.77 1.66 13.47
CA CYS A 112 2.86 0.49 12.59
C CYS A 112 1.52 0.09 11.96
N THR A 113 0.39 0.58 12.46
CA THR A 113 -0.95 0.12 12.05
C THR A 113 -1.24 0.44 10.58
N ALA A 114 -1.13 1.70 10.18
CA ALA A 114 -1.39 2.12 8.80
C ALA A 114 -0.40 1.48 7.80
N PRO A 115 0.93 1.46 8.03
CA PRO A 115 1.86 0.77 7.12
C PRO A 115 1.56 -0.72 6.91
N LEU A 116 1.20 -1.46 7.96
CA LEU A 116 0.80 -2.87 7.83
C LEU A 116 -0.52 -3.06 7.07
N GLU A 117 -1.46 -2.14 7.22
CA GLU A 117 -2.70 -2.17 6.45
C GLU A 117 -2.46 -1.83 4.98
N ILE A 118 -1.60 -0.85 4.68
CA ILE A 118 -1.16 -0.54 3.30
C ILE A 118 -0.57 -1.78 2.64
N MET A 119 0.33 -2.51 3.34
CA MET A 119 0.91 -3.74 2.82
C MET A 119 -0.16 -4.80 2.53
N ALA A 120 -1.11 -5.02 3.43
CA ALA A 120 -2.18 -5.99 3.26
C ALA A 120 -3.10 -5.63 2.07
N LEU A 121 -3.46 -4.36 1.93
CA LEU A 121 -4.28 -3.86 0.81
C LEU A 121 -3.54 -3.98 -0.53
N CYS A 122 -2.24 -3.67 -0.57
CA CYS A 122 -1.42 -3.86 -1.76
C CYS A 122 -1.29 -5.35 -2.14
N ALA A 123 -1.12 -6.25 -1.17
CA ALA A 123 -1.10 -7.69 -1.43
C ALA A 123 -2.43 -8.20 -2.01
N ALA A 124 -3.55 -7.73 -1.48
CA ALA A 124 -4.88 -8.03 -2.03
C ALA A 124 -5.05 -7.50 -3.47
N ALA A 125 -4.58 -6.27 -3.73
CA ALA A 125 -4.61 -5.69 -5.07
C ALA A 125 -3.67 -6.43 -6.06
N LEU A 126 -2.51 -6.92 -5.61
CA LEU A 126 -1.64 -7.80 -6.40
C LEU A 126 -2.33 -9.10 -6.81
N SER A 127 -3.09 -9.73 -5.90
CA SER A 127 -3.89 -10.90 -6.23
C SER A 127 -4.90 -10.60 -7.35
N ALA A 128 -5.60 -9.46 -7.26
CA ALA A 128 -6.52 -9.02 -8.32
C ALA A 128 -5.78 -8.72 -9.64
N ALA A 129 -4.61 -8.05 -9.58
CA ALA A 129 -3.79 -7.78 -10.77
C ALA A 129 -3.36 -9.07 -11.49
N GLY A 130 -2.94 -10.09 -10.73
CA GLY A 130 -2.58 -11.40 -11.29
C GLY A 130 -3.74 -12.05 -12.03
N ARG A 131 -4.93 -12.03 -11.43
CA ARG A 131 -6.10 -12.60 -12.09
C ARG A 131 -6.54 -11.81 -13.32
N LEU A 132 -6.49 -10.48 -13.25
CA LEU A 132 -6.77 -9.59 -14.39
C LEU A 132 -5.77 -9.75 -15.54
N ALA A 133 -4.51 -10.05 -15.25
CA ALA A 133 -3.51 -10.37 -16.27
C ALA A 133 -3.84 -11.68 -17.04
N GLU A 134 -4.56 -12.62 -16.41
CA GLU A 134 -4.96 -13.88 -17.03
C GLU A 134 -6.23 -13.72 -17.86
N ILE A 135 -7.28 -13.11 -17.30
CA ILE A 135 -8.64 -13.10 -17.85
C ILE A 135 -9.09 -11.75 -18.41
N GLY A 136 -8.32 -10.68 -18.16
CA GLY A 136 -8.67 -9.32 -18.57
C GLY A 136 -8.46 -9.04 -20.06
N SER A 137 -8.85 -7.84 -20.45
CA SER A 137 -8.71 -7.37 -21.83
C SER A 137 -7.24 -7.34 -22.27
N ARG A 138 -6.93 -8.04 -23.36
CA ARG A 138 -5.60 -8.03 -23.98
C ARG A 138 -5.07 -6.63 -24.31
N LEU A 139 -5.97 -5.68 -24.57
CA LEU A 139 -5.62 -4.29 -24.86
C LEU A 139 -5.12 -3.52 -23.64
N ALA A 140 -5.45 -4.01 -22.44
CA ALA A 140 -5.05 -3.40 -21.16
C ALA A 140 -4.08 -4.30 -20.36
N MET A 141 -3.44 -5.28 -21.01
CA MET A 141 -2.56 -6.22 -20.31
C MET A 141 -1.33 -5.52 -19.75
N SER A 142 -0.74 -4.55 -20.47
CA SER A 142 0.37 -3.74 -19.98
C SER A 142 0.02 -3.00 -18.68
N ASP A 143 -1.24 -2.56 -18.54
CA ASP A 143 -1.69 -1.86 -17.33
C ASP A 143 -1.77 -2.79 -16.13
N ALA A 144 -2.08 -4.07 -16.31
CA ALA A 144 -1.99 -5.07 -15.26
C ALA A 144 -0.52 -5.29 -14.79
N GLY A 145 0.43 -5.29 -15.72
CA GLY A 145 1.87 -5.32 -15.42
C GLY A 145 2.34 -4.06 -14.69
N CYS A 146 1.90 -2.88 -15.12
CA CYS A 146 2.17 -1.62 -14.45
C CYS A 146 1.60 -1.62 -13.02
N ALA A 147 0.35 -2.10 -12.84
CA ALA A 147 -0.26 -2.24 -11.53
C ALA A 147 0.59 -3.11 -10.59
N ALA A 148 1.05 -4.28 -11.08
CA ALA A 148 1.88 -5.18 -10.29
C ALA A 148 3.20 -4.53 -9.84
N ALA A 149 3.88 -3.81 -10.73
CA ALA A 149 5.12 -3.11 -10.41
C ALA A 149 4.90 -2.01 -9.35
N ILE A 150 3.86 -1.19 -9.51
CA ILE A 150 3.53 -0.10 -8.60
C ILE A 150 3.11 -0.64 -7.23
N LEU A 151 2.23 -1.66 -7.18
CA LEU A 151 1.74 -2.27 -5.95
C LEU A 151 2.87 -2.92 -5.15
N ARG A 152 3.80 -3.63 -5.83
CA ARG A 152 5.00 -4.18 -5.21
C ARG A 152 5.85 -3.09 -4.59
N GLY A 153 6.16 -2.03 -5.33
CA GLY A 153 6.94 -0.90 -4.84
C GLY A 153 6.28 -0.19 -3.65
N ALA A 154 4.96 -0.01 -3.70
CA ALA A 154 4.18 0.57 -2.60
C ALA A 154 4.24 -0.31 -1.33
N LEU A 155 4.09 -1.62 -1.48
CA LEU A 155 4.18 -2.59 -0.38
C LEU A 155 5.59 -2.59 0.23
N GLU A 156 6.64 -2.59 -0.59
CA GLU A 156 8.03 -2.52 -0.13
C GLU A 156 8.32 -1.20 0.61
N ALA A 157 7.82 -0.08 0.12
CA ALA A 157 7.95 1.21 0.78
C ALA A 157 7.22 1.23 2.13
N ALA A 158 6.00 0.68 2.23
CA ALA A 158 5.27 0.56 3.48
C ALA A 158 6.00 -0.32 4.50
N ALA A 159 6.65 -1.41 4.07
CA ALA A 159 7.43 -2.27 4.96
C ALA A 159 8.54 -1.51 5.69
N LEU A 160 9.23 -0.57 5.03
CA LEU A 160 10.27 0.25 5.66
C LEU A 160 9.69 1.13 6.78
N ASN A 161 8.44 1.59 6.66
CA ASN A 161 7.78 2.35 7.71
C ASN A 161 7.41 1.48 8.92
N VAL A 162 7.07 0.20 8.73
CA VAL A 162 6.94 -0.75 9.85
C VAL A 162 8.27 -0.92 10.54
N LEU A 163 9.34 -1.24 9.80
CA LEU A 163 10.65 -1.59 10.35
C LEU A 163 11.31 -0.42 11.10
N VAL A 164 11.19 0.81 10.61
CA VAL A 164 11.74 1.98 11.31
C VAL A 164 11.01 2.23 12.63
N ASN A 165 9.70 1.99 12.70
CA ASN A 165 8.93 2.14 13.91
C ASN A 165 9.24 1.03 14.92
N THR A 166 9.27 -0.24 14.51
CA THR A 166 9.58 -1.38 15.39
C THR A 166 11.01 -1.32 15.94
N LYS A 167 11.95 -0.70 15.21
CA LYS A 167 13.33 -0.49 15.66
C LYS A 167 13.38 0.35 16.95
N THR A 168 12.45 1.27 17.16
CA THR A 168 12.42 2.16 18.32
C THR A 168 11.72 1.55 19.55
N MET A 169 11.06 0.42 19.40
CA MET A 169 10.31 -0.25 20.45
C MET A 169 11.25 -0.91 21.47
N THR A 170 10.90 -0.80 22.75
CA THR A 170 11.60 -1.47 23.86
C THR A 170 11.08 -2.88 24.11
N ASP A 171 9.76 -3.12 23.92
CA ASP A 171 9.18 -4.48 23.90
C ASP A 171 9.57 -5.18 22.60
N ARG A 172 10.64 -5.96 22.66
CA ARG A 172 11.14 -6.72 21.51
C ARG A 172 10.16 -7.80 21.05
N SER A 173 9.40 -8.41 21.97
CA SER A 173 8.39 -9.41 21.63
C SER A 173 7.26 -8.81 20.78
N ALA A 174 6.79 -7.61 21.12
CA ALA A 174 5.81 -6.88 20.31
C ALA A 174 6.40 -6.49 18.94
N ALA A 175 7.63 -5.97 18.94
CA ALA A 175 8.33 -5.63 17.68
C ALA A 175 8.50 -6.85 16.76
N ASP A 176 8.88 -8.00 17.32
CA ASP A 176 9.08 -9.23 16.54
C ASP A 176 7.78 -9.77 15.94
N ARG A 177 6.64 -9.65 16.64
CA ARG A 177 5.32 -10.00 16.08
C ARG A 177 4.96 -9.11 14.89
N LEU A 178 5.17 -7.80 14.99
CA LEU A 178 4.90 -6.86 13.90
C LEU A 178 5.84 -7.10 12.72
N ASN A 179 7.13 -7.33 12.99
CA ASN A 179 8.12 -7.65 11.97
C ASN A 179 7.80 -8.96 11.25
N ALA A 180 7.38 -9.99 11.96
CA ALA A 180 6.99 -11.28 11.35
C ALA A 180 5.83 -11.11 10.36
N ARG A 181 4.79 -10.33 10.74
CA ARG A 181 3.70 -9.98 9.83
C ARG A 181 4.18 -9.16 8.63
N CYS A 182 5.04 -8.19 8.87
CA CYS A 182 5.66 -7.36 7.82
C CYS A 182 6.43 -8.22 6.82
N PHE A 183 7.32 -9.11 7.29
CA PHE A 183 8.12 -9.97 6.42
C PHE A 183 7.28 -10.95 5.63
N ALA A 184 6.25 -11.55 6.23
CA ALA A 184 5.34 -12.45 5.51
C ALA A 184 4.64 -11.75 4.33
N LEU A 185 4.12 -10.52 4.56
CA LEU A 185 3.51 -9.71 3.49
C LEU A 185 4.55 -9.28 2.45
N LEU A 186 5.76 -8.93 2.87
CA LEU A 186 6.84 -8.50 2.00
C LEU A 186 7.26 -9.61 1.04
N ASP A 187 7.47 -10.82 1.54
CA ASP A 187 7.88 -11.97 0.74
C ASP A 187 6.79 -12.38 -0.25
N GLN A 188 5.54 -12.40 0.19
CA GLN A 188 4.40 -12.67 -0.69
C GLN A 188 4.28 -11.60 -1.79
N GLY A 189 4.29 -10.31 -1.41
CA GLY A 189 4.13 -9.20 -2.35
C GLY A 189 5.24 -9.12 -3.39
N ARG A 190 6.48 -9.42 -2.99
CA ARG A 190 7.63 -9.51 -3.92
C ARG A 190 7.45 -10.63 -4.92
N THR A 191 7.14 -11.82 -4.42
CA THR A 191 6.94 -13.02 -5.25
C THR A 191 5.81 -12.82 -6.26
N ASP A 192 4.65 -12.36 -5.79
CA ASP A 192 3.49 -12.14 -6.65
C ASP A 192 3.72 -11.00 -7.64
N GLY A 193 4.25 -9.86 -7.19
CA GLY A 193 4.53 -8.72 -8.05
C GLY A 193 5.50 -9.05 -9.18
N GLU A 194 6.60 -9.75 -8.88
CA GLU A 194 7.58 -10.19 -9.88
C GLU A 194 6.97 -11.19 -10.86
N ARG A 195 6.27 -12.19 -10.35
CA ARG A 195 5.60 -13.22 -11.16
C ARG A 195 4.63 -12.59 -12.16
N ILE A 196 3.79 -11.66 -11.72
CA ILE A 196 2.79 -11.00 -12.57
C ILE A 196 3.48 -10.12 -13.60
N PHE A 197 4.46 -9.32 -13.18
CA PHE A 197 5.22 -8.45 -14.08
C PHE A 197 5.91 -9.25 -15.18
N CYS A 198 6.63 -10.34 -14.83
CA CYS A 198 7.29 -11.19 -15.81
C CYS A 198 6.29 -11.86 -16.75
N ALA A 199 5.16 -12.39 -16.23
CA ALA A 199 4.13 -13.02 -17.06
C ALA A 199 3.51 -12.05 -18.09
N VAL A 200 3.32 -10.78 -17.71
CA VAL A 200 2.85 -9.74 -18.63
C VAL A 200 3.94 -9.37 -19.63
N ARG A 201 5.16 -9.10 -19.17
CA ARG A 201 6.30 -8.76 -20.06
C ARG A 201 6.50 -9.81 -21.15
N ASP A 202 6.49 -11.10 -20.79
CA ASP A 202 6.75 -12.20 -21.71
C ASP A 202 5.63 -12.39 -22.75
N GLN A 203 4.47 -11.77 -22.56
CA GLN A 203 3.39 -11.72 -23.55
C GLN A 203 3.48 -10.49 -24.46
N LEU A 204 4.35 -9.53 -24.17
CA LEU A 204 4.54 -8.30 -24.94
C LEU A 204 5.73 -8.37 -25.90
N VAL A 205 6.61 -9.33 -25.72
CA VAL A 205 7.80 -9.61 -26.56
C VAL A 205 7.65 -10.93 -27.27
#